data_64ed88f03a112c6e0b410061a5dc7355
#
_entry.id   64ed88f03a112c6e0b410061a5dc7355
#
_cell.length_a   1.000
_cell.length_b   1.000
_cell.length_c   1.000
_cell.angle_alpha   90.00
_cell.angle_beta   90.00
_cell.angle_gamma   90.00
#
_symmetry.space_group_name_H-M   'P 1'
#
loop_
_entity.id
_entity.type
_entity.pdbx_description
1 polymer ?
#
loop_
_entity_poly.entity_id
_entity_poly.type
_entity_poly.pdbx_seq_one_letter_code
_entity_poly.pdbx_strand_id
1 'polypeptide(L)'
;MYGRALTLMWLALAGSSAYGSTYPLPDGGSPLIGEDANVTTVYEDTLPDLAQRYSLGYYEIIRANPAVDVWIPGADKHLTLPGRRILPPGPREGIVVNLPEHRLYFYPKPRRGEHPIVITYPVSVGKMDWRTPLGVTRIVSKVRNPPWYPPESVRKEHAERGEPLPKVVPAGPDNPLGAFAMRLGITSGSYLIHGTNNPVAVGMPVTHGCIRMYPEDIAALFPLVPVGTTVRLINEPVKVAWIEGQLLIEVHPPVDAEGQSVEPDLQVLEPLLDQELGNDTAAIHWDLARETLQAATGMPTLVGLAAEPDHQDEPLPAPQAAAPATGAMH
;
A
#
# COMPACT_ATOMS: atom_id res chain seq x y z
N MET A 1 -48.07 22.77 2.84
CA MET A 1 -46.65 22.64 3.13
C MET A 1 -46.19 21.28 2.61
N TYR A 2 -45.61 21.24 1.42
CA TYR A 2 -45.15 19.98 0.79
C TYR A 2 -43.62 19.91 0.90
N GLY A 3 -43.12 19.00 1.74
CA GLY A 3 -41.71 18.71 1.84
C GLY A 3 -41.29 17.83 0.65
N ARG A 4 -40.40 18.34 -0.20
CA ARG A 4 -39.71 17.58 -1.24
C ARG A 4 -38.56 16.80 -0.60
N ALA A 5 -38.69 15.48 -0.54
CA ALA A 5 -37.59 14.58 -0.25
C ALA A 5 -36.66 14.55 -1.49
N LEU A 6 -35.43 15.04 -1.35
CA LEU A 6 -34.35 14.80 -2.32
C LEU A 6 -33.86 13.37 -2.14
N THR A 7 -34.24 12.49 -3.05
CA THR A 7 -33.65 11.17 -3.17
C THR A 7 -32.31 11.33 -3.90
N LEU A 8 -31.21 11.23 -3.17
CA LEU A 8 -29.86 11.10 -3.75
C LEU A 8 -29.77 9.71 -4.42
N MET A 9 -29.83 9.74 -5.74
CA MET A 9 -29.61 8.55 -6.58
C MET A 9 -28.10 8.34 -6.71
N TRP A 10 -27.57 7.37 -5.97
CA TRP A 10 -26.21 6.90 -6.15
C TRP A 10 -26.13 6.21 -7.52
N LEU A 11 -25.48 6.88 -8.49
CA LEU A 11 -25.08 6.23 -9.72
C LEU A 11 -23.92 5.27 -9.38
N ALA A 12 -24.23 3.97 -9.35
CA ALA A 12 -23.21 2.94 -9.39
C ALA A 12 -22.51 3.06 -10.77
N LEU A 13 -21.30 3.61 -10.79
CA LEU A 13 -20.40 3.51 -11.94
C LEU A 13 -19.95 2.06 -12.06
N ALA A 14 -20.69 1.30 -12.86
CA ALA A 14 -20.25 -0.02 -13.29
C ALA A 14 -19.09 0.14 -14.29
N GLY A 15 -17.92 -0.46 -13.95
CA GLY A 15 -17.00 -1.03 -14.92
C GLY A 15 -16.23 -0.08 -15.82
N SER A 16 -15.28 0.64 -15.27
CA SER A 16 -14.03 0.89 -15.98
C SER A 16 -12.97 0.04 -15.29
N SER A 17 -12.37 -0.93 -15.99
CA SER A 17 -11.13 -1.58 -15.56
C SER A 17 -10.09 -0.47 -15.46
N ALA A 18 -10.04 0.21 -14.33
CA ALA A 18 -9.03 1.21 -14.06
C ALA A 18 -7.74 0.48 -13.76
N TYR A 19 -6.80 0.55 -14.66
CA TYR A 19 -5.43 0.10 -14.47
C TYR A 19 -4.81 0.88 -13.32
N GLY A 20 -4.43 0.19 -12.22
CA GLY A 20 -4.08 0.82 -10.96
C GLY A 20 -5.30 1.41 -10.21
N SER A 21 -5.13 1.66 -8.93
CA SER A 21 -6.15 2.33 -8.11
C SER A 21 -5.82 3.80 -7.97
N THR A 22 -6.77 4.68 -8.30
CA THR A 22 -6.59 6.14 -8.23
C THR A 22 -7.44 6.72 -7.11
N TYR A 23 -6.83 7.51 -6.24
CA TYR A 23 -7.49 8.12 -5.10
C TYR A 23 -7.22 9.63 -5.07
N PRO A 24 -8.20 10.47 -4.72
CA PRO A 24 -7.92 11.84 -4.33
C PRO A 24 -7.04 11.84 -3.08
N LEU A 25 -6.07 12.75 -3.00
CA LEU A 25 -5.35 12.94 -1.74
C LEU A 25 -6.30 13.63 -0.75
N PRO A 26 -6.45 13.08 0.48
CA PRO A 26 -7.35 13.67 1.45
C PRO A 26 -6.95 15.10 1.81
N ASP A 27 -7.96 15.95 2.00
CA ASP A 27 -7.78 17.29 2.56
C ASP A 27 -7.21 17.21 3.98
N GLY A 28 -6.49 18.24 4.40
CA GLY A 28 -5.88 18.26 5.74
C GLY A 28 -4.69 17.32 5.95
N GLY A 29 -4.25 16.63 4.88
CA GLY A 29 -3.03 15.82 4.93
C GLY A 29 -3.21 14.41 5.50
N SER A 30 -4.45 13.97 5.79
CA SER A 30 -4.69 12.58 6.23
C SER A 30 -3.91 11.58 5.39
N PRO A 31 -3.27 10.59 6.00
CA PRO A 31 -2.52 9.57 5.25
C PRO A 31 -3.39 8.40 4.77
N LEU A 32 -4.67 8.27 5.17
CA LEU A 32 -5.52 7.13 4.82
C LEU A 32 -6.22 7.35 3.49
N ILE A 33 -6.15 6.36 2.61
CA ILE A 33 -6.84 6.31 1.31
C ILE A 33 -7.56 4.98 1.11
N GLY A 34 -8.51 4.97 0.19
CA GLY A 34 -9.20 3.77 -0.28
C GLY A 34 -10.23 3.21 0.70
N GLU A 35 -10.86 2.14 0.25
CA GLU A 35 -11.87 1.38 1.01
C GLU A 35 -11.69 -0.11 0.73
N ASP A 36 -11.92 -0.94 1.74
CA ASP A 36 -11.95 -2.38 1.57
C ASP A 36 -13.26 -2.78 0.89
N ALA A 37 -13.19 -3.78 0.02
CA ALA A 37 -14.35 -4.32 -0.68
C ALA A 37 -14.44 -5.84 -0.49
N ASN A 38 -15.55 -6.42 -0.93
CA ASN A 38 -15.71 -7.86 -0.94
C ASN A 38 -16.12 -8.34 -2.33
N VAL A 39 -15.68 -9.54 -2.68
CA VAL A 39 -16.08 -10.24 -3.90
C VAL A 39 -16.47 -11.67 -3.57
N THR A 40 -17.43 -12.20 -4.34
CA THR A 40 -17.79 -13.62 -4.28
C THR A 40 -17.15 -14.34 -5.47
N THR A 41 -16.45 -15.44 -5.18
CA THR A 41 -15.74 -16.22 -6.19
C THR A 41 -16.71 -17.01 -7.09
N VAL A 42 -16.26 -17.26 -8.33
CA VAL A 42 -16.82 -18.30 -9.22
C VAL A 42 -15.86 -19.49 -9.27
N TYR A 43 -16.28 -20.58 -9.87
CA TYR A 43 -15.53 -21.85 -9.85
C TYR A 43 -14.14 -21.73 -10.52
N GLU A 44 -14.03 -20.90 -11.54
CA GLU A 44 -12.83 -20.72 -12.36
C GLU A 44 -11.84 -19.73 -11.76
N ASP A 45 -12.22 -19.00 -10.71
CA ASP A 45 -11.34 -18.00 -10.10
C ASP A 45 -10.14 -18.65 -9.38
N THR A 46 -8.99 -18.00 -9.49
CA THR A 46 -7.86 -18.16 -8.58
C THR A 46 -7.59 -16.85 -7.84
N LEU A 47 -6.94 -16.88 -6.68
CA LEU A 47 -6.58 -15.64 -5.99
C LEU A 47 -5.64 -14.75 -6.83
N PRO A 48 -4.63 -15.29 -7.56
CA PRO A 48 -3.82 -14.47 -8.46
C PRO A 48 -4.59 -13.79 -9.60
N ASP A 49 -5.58 -14.46 -10.19
CA ASP A 49 -6.42 -13.85 -11.24
C ASP A 49 -7.29 -12.72 -10.67
N LEU A 50 -7.82 -12.92 -9.47
CA LEU A 50 -8.55 -11.88 -8.74
C LEU A 50 -7.63 -10.73 -8.34
N ALA A 51 -6.39 -11.03 -7.88
CA ALA A 51 -5.41 -10.01 -7.58
C ALA A 51 -5.15 -9.10 -8.78
N GLN A 52 -4.86 -9.68 -9.95
CA GLN A 52 -4.65 -8.92 -11.18
C GLN A 52 -5.90 -8.13 -11.57
N ARG A 53 -7.10 -8.74 -11.52
CA ARG A 53 -8.39 -8.11 -11.87
C ARG A 53 -8.68 -6.86 -11.03
N TYR A 54 -8.28 -6.89 -9.73
CA TYR A 54 -8.55 -5.81 -8.77
C TYR A 54 -7.33 -4.95 -8.43
N SER A 55 -6.24 -5.05 -9.22
CA SER A 55 -4.99 -4.28 -9.01
C SER A 55 -4.39 -4.47 -7.61
N LEU A 56 -4.40 -5.73 -7.14
CA LEU A 56 -3.79 -6.20 -5.90
C LEU A 56 -2.54 -7.04 -6.20
N GLY A 57 -1.62 -7.10 -5.26
CA GLY A 57 -0.47 -8.00 -5.34
C GLY A 57 -0.82 -9.40 -4.83
N TYR A 58 -0.03 -10.40 -5.25
CA TYR A 58 -0.17 -11.79 -4.83
C TYR A 58 -0.29 -11.94 -3.31
N TYR A 59 0.64 -11.36 -2.55
CA TYR A 59 0.58 -11.46 -1.10
C TYR A 59 -0.51 -10.60 -0.46
N GLU A 60 -0.95 -9.52 -1.08
CA GLU A 60 -2.03 -8.69 -0.55
C GLU A 60 -3.33 -9.47 -0.43
N ILE A 61 -3.76 -10.11 -1.53
CA ILE A 61 -5.03 -10.85 -1.53
C ILE A 61 -4.95 -12.11 -0.65
N ILE A 62 -3.82 -12.79 -0.61
CA ILE A 62 -3.64 -14.01 0.20
C ILE A 62 -3.67 -13.69 1.70
N ARG A 63 -2.95 -12.63 2.12
CA ARG A 63 -2.92 -12.23 3.54
C ARG A 63 -4.24 -11.71 4.04
N ALA A 64 -5.03 -11.07 3.18
CA ALA A 64 -6.39 -10.65 3.50
C ALA A 64 -7.38 -11.84 3.59
N ASN A 65 -7.01 -13.02 3.03
CA ASN A 65 -7.87 -14.20 2.94
C ASN A 65 -7.13 -15.50 3.33
N PRO A 66 -6.56 -15.60 4.54
CA PRO A 66 -5.62 -16.67 4.90
C PRO A 66 -6.26 -18.07 4.94
N ALA A 67 -7.59 -18.16 5.06
CA ALA A 67 -8.31 -19.43 5.12
C ALA A 67 -8.76 -19.97 3.74
N VAL A 68 -8.39 -19.28 2.64
CA VAL A 68 -8.84 -19.61 1.29
C VAL A 68 -7.70 -20.24 0.49
N ASP A 69 -7.97 -21.33 -0.22
CA ASP A 69 -6.97 -21.93 -1.11
C ASP A 69 -6.65 -20.97 -2.26
N VAL A 70 -5.36 -20.80 -2.53
CA VAL A 70 -4.85 -19.82 -3.49
C VAL A 70 -5.23 -20.14 -4.93
N TRP A 71 -5.21 -21.44 -5.27
CA TRP A 71 -5.40 -21.92 -6.64
C TRP A 71 -6.79 -22.48 -6.90
N ILE A 72 -7.46 -22.96 -5.85
CA ILE A 72 -8.80 -23.58 -5.93
C ILE A 72 -9.66 -23.02 -4.79
N PRO A 73 -10.00 -21.73 -4.80
CA PRO A 73 -10.85 -21.15 -3.77
C PRO A 73 -12.25 -21.78 -3.74
N GLY A 74 -12.70 -22.31 -4.86
CA GLY A 74 -14.07 -22.81 -5.06
C GLY A 74 -15.07 -21.70 -5.31
N ALA A 75 -16.29 -22.04 -5.70
CA ALA A 75 -17.35 -21.09 -5.91
C ALA A 75 -17.97 -20.59 -4.59
N ASP A 76 -18.64 -19.43 -4.66
CA ASP A 76 -19.43 -18.83 -3.58
C ASP A 76 -18.63 -18.52 -2.29
N LYS A 77 -17.32 -18.31 -2.40
CA LYS A 77 -16.49 -17.82 -1.29
C LYS A 77 -16.49 -16.31 -1.26
N HIS A 78 -16.68 -15.75 -0.07
CA HIS A 78 -16.56 -14.31 0.15
C HIS A 78 -15.09 -14.01 0.45
N LEU A 79 -14.49 -13.17 -0.40
CA LEU A 79 -13.11 -12.70 -0.25
C LEU A 79 -13.10 -11.22 0.09
N THR A 80 -12.20 -10.84 0.98
CA THR A 80 -11.86 -9.44 1.25
C THR A 80 -10.85 -8.95 0.20
N LEU A 81 -11.16 -7.83 -0.43
CA LEU A 81 -10.26 -7.08 -1.30
C LEU A 81 -9.70 -5.89 -0.50
N PRO A 82 -8.43 -5.93 -0.07
CA PRO A 82 -7.82 -4.88 0.73
C PRO A 82 -7.61 -3.63 -0.12
N GLY A 83 -8.40 -2.59 0.13
CA GLY A 83 -8.36 -1.31 -0.59
C GLY A 83 -7.89 -0.15 0.26
N ARG A 84 -8.10 -0.19 1.58
CA ARG A 84 -7.61 0.83 2.52
C ARG A 84 -6.11 0.75 2.71
N ARG A 85 -5.45 1.92 2.73
CA ARG A 85 -3.99 2.02 2.90
C ARG A 85 -3.60 3.29 3.63
N ILE A 86 -2.61 3.18 4.49
CA ILE A 86 -1.90 4.34 5.03
C ILE A 86 -0.81 4.71 4.00
N LEU A 87 -0.85 5.94 3.50
CA LEU A 87 0.17 6.43 2.58
C LEU A 87 1.57 6.38 3.22
N PRO A 88 2.60 6.02 2.45
CA PRO A 88 3.96 6.01 2.98
C PRO A 88 4.41 7.42 3.39
N PRO A 89 5.32 7.52 4.39
CA PRO A 89 5.79 8.80 4.90
C PRO A 89 6.61 9.58 3.88
N GLY A 90 6.70 10.89 4.10
CA GLY A 90 7.51 11.81 3.32
C GLY A 90 6.76 12.55 2.21
N PRO A 91 7.48 13.22 1.28
CA PRO A 91 6.86 14.05 0.25
C PRO A 91 5.96 13.26 -0.71
N ARG A 92 4.76 13.78 -0.97
CA ARG A 92 3.77 13.21 -1.90
C ARG A 92 4.03 13.72 -3.32
N GLU A 93 5.17 13.32 -3.89
CA GLU A 93 5.61 13.72 -5.24
C GLU A 93 6.37 12.59 -5.96
N GLY A 94 6.29 12.56 -7.27
CA GLY A 94 6.98 11.57 -8.09
C GLY A 94 6.50 10.15 -7.82
N ILE A 95 7.44 9.23 -7.69
CA ILE A 95 7.17 7.82 -7.40
C ILE A 95 7.74 7.46 -6.03
N VAL A 96 6.96 6.74 -5.22
CA VAL A 96 7.41 6.07 -3.99
C VAL A 96 7.15 4.58 -4.17
N VAL A 97 8.17 3.74 -3.90
CA VAL A 97 8.01 2.29 -3.84
C VAL A 97 8.33 1.84 -2.42
N ASN A 98 7.33 1.34 -1.71
CA ASN A 98 7.52 0.74 -0.41
C ASN A 98 7.76 -0.76 -0.57
N LEU A 99 9.00 -1.19 -0.30
CA LEU A 99 9.42 -2.56 -0.61
C LEU A 99 8.68 -3.64 0.19
N PRO A 100 8.49 -3.52 1.54
CA PRO A 100 7.76 -4.51 2.33
C PRO A 100 6.30 -4.64 1.91
N GLU A 101 5.71 -3.54 1.44
CA GLU A 101 4.33 -3.47 0.97
C GLU A 101 4.14 -4.06 -0.43
N HIS A 102 5.22 -4.19 -1.19
CA HIS A 102 5.19 -4.55 -2.62
C HIS A 102 4.29 -3.62 -3.42
N ARG A 103 4.37 -2.30 -3.16
CA ARG A 103 3.49 -1.32 -3.78
C ARG A 103 4.23 -0.07 -4.22
N LEU A 104 3.82 0.44 -5.38
CA LEU A 104 4.24 1.70 -5.97
C LEU A 104 3.12 2.72 -5.84
N TYR A 105 3.48 3.93 -5.42
CA TYR A 105 2.64 5.11 -5.36
C TYR A 105 3.18 6.15 -6.33
N PHE A 106 2.37 6.59 -7.26
CA PHE A 106 2.70 7.68 -8.16
C PHE A 106 1.85 8.90 -7.85
N TYR A 107 2.50 10.01 -7.59
CA TYR A 107 1.90 11.32 -7.31
C TYR A 107 2.11 12.21 -8.54
N PRO A 108 1.16 12.24 -9.50
CA PRO A 108 1.26 13.12 -10.65
C PRO A 108 1.19 14.57 -10.22
N LYS A 109 1.94 15.43 -10.90
CA LYS A 109 1.86 16.87 -10.64
C LYS A 109 0.48 17.38 -11.06
N PRO A 110 -0.35 17.93 -10.16
CA PRO A 110 -1.68 18.40 -10.50
C PRO A 110 -1.61 19.56 -11.47
N ARG A 111 -2.56 19.63 -12.41
CA ARG A 111 -2.77 20.82 -13.22
C ARG A 111 -3.45 21.91 -12.42
N ARG A 112 -3.41 23.14 -12.93
CA ARG A 112 -4.04 24.26 -12.23
C ARG A 112 -5.55 24.02 -12.03
N GLY A 113 -5.98 23.96 -10.77
CA GLY A 113 -7.38 23.74 -10.39
C GLY A 113 -7.79 22.27 -10.30
N GLU A 114 -6.89 21.32 -10.55
CA GLU A 114 -7.15 19.90 -10.29
C GLU A 114 -6.81 19.54 -8.84
N HIS A 115 -7.61 18.67 -8.27
CA HIS A 115 -7.33 18.08 -6.96
C HIS A 115 -6.11 17.15 -7.06
N PRO A 116 -5.17 17.19 -6.10
CA PRO A 116 -4.07 16.25 -6.10
C PRO A 116 -4.58 14.80 -5.94
N ILE A 117 -3.96 13.88 -6.67
CA ILE A 117 -4.29 12.45 -6.62
C ILE A 117 -3.05 11.61 -6.35
N VAL A 118 -3.28 10.38 -5.92
CA VAL A 118 -2.29 9.31 -5.93
C VAL A 118 -2.81 8.16 -6.78
N ILE A 119 -1.93 7.55 -7.57
CA ILE A 119 -2.20 6.32 -8.31
C ILE A 119 -1.30 5.24 -7.73
N THR A 120 -1.86 4.10 -7.34
CA THR A 120 -1.08 3.05 -6.71
C THR A 120 -1.19 1.74 -7.47
N TYR A 121 -0.09 0.99 -7.50
CA TYR A 121 0.07 -0.25 -8.24
C TYR A 121 0.79 -1.31 -7.41
N PRO A 122 0.36 -2.57 -7.45
CA PRO A 122 1.14 -3.67 -6.90
C PRO A 122 2.41 -3.88 -7.73
N VAL A 123 3.49 -4.25 -7.06
CA VAL A 123 4.78 -4.49 -7.71
C VAL A 123 5.51 -5.69 -7.13
N SER A 124 6.31 -6.37 -7.95
CA SER A 124 7.34 -7.27 -7.45
C SER A 124 8.64 -6.52 -7.26
N VAL A 125 9.40 -6.93 -6.26
CA VAL A 125 10.69 -6.33 -5.89
C VAL A 125 11.80 -7.37 -5.90
N GLY A 126 13.03 -6.96 -5.64
CA GLY A 126 14.19 -7.85 -5.56
C GLY A 126 14.03 -8.91 -4.47
N LYS A 127 14.42 -10.15 -4.79
CA LYS A 127 14.55 -11.26 -3.82
C LYS A 127 15.80 -11.07 -2.95
N MET A 128 15.93 -11.86 -1.88
CA MET A 128 16.96 -11.74 -0.84
C MET A 128 18.39 -11.50 -1.37
N ASP A 129 18.84 -12.29 -2.35
CA ASP A 129 20.20 -12.17 -2.91
C ASP A 129 20.36 -11.04 -3.92
N TRP A 130 19.24 -10.40 -4.35
CA TRP A 130 19.19 -9.42 -5.43
C TRP A 130 18.31 -8.23 -5.07
N ARG A 131 18.73 -7.46 -4.06
CA ARG A 131 17.90 -6.40 -3.50
C ARG A 131 17.66 -5.25 -4.45
N THR A 132 16.49 -4.67 -4.33
CA THR A 132 16.23 -3.32 -4.81
C THR A 132 16.91 -2.33 -3.85
N PRO A 133 17.86 -1.52 -4.31
CA PRO A 133 18.55 -0.56 -3.44
C PRO A 133 17.59 0.48 -2.87
N LEU A 134 17.74 0.80 -1.58
CA LEU A 134 17.01 1.89 -0.95
C LEU A 134 17.58 3.25 -1.31
N GLY A 135 16.76 4.30 -1.18
CA GLY A 135 17.18 5.68 -1.35
C GLY A 135 16.43 6.43 -2.44
N VAL A 136 16.97 7.58 -2.81
CA VAL A 136 16.37 8.49 -3.79
C VAL A 136 17.12 8.41 -5.11
N THR A 137 16.38 8.21 -6.18
CA THR A 137 16.88 8.19 -7.56
C THR A 137 15.91 8.93 -8.49
N ARG A 138 16.05 8.75 -9.78
CA ARG A 138 15.15 9.33 -10.79
C ARG A 138 14.99 8.41 -12.00
N ILE A 139 13.92 8.60 -12.77
CA ILE A 139 13.78 7.98 -14.09
C ILE A 139 14.77 8.68 -15.04
N VAL A 140 15.72 7.92 -15.59
CA VAL A 140 16.74 8.48 -16.51
C VAL A 140 16.47 8.18 -17.97
N SER A 141 15.73 7.12 -18.28
CA SER A 141 15.28 6.81 -19.63
C SER A 141 14.04 5.93 -19.64
N LYS A 142 13.33 5.92 -20.77
CA LYS A 142 12.10 5.15 -20.99
C LYS A 142 12.17 4.49 -22.35
N VAL A 143 11.81 3.21 -22.43
CA VAL A 143 11.86 2.44 -23.68
C VAL A 143 10.57 1.66 -23.85
N ARG A 144 9.99 1.73 -25.06
CA ARG A 144 8.91 0.85 -25.51
C ARG A 144 9.50 -0.37 -26.21
N ASN A 145 8.93 -1.52 -25.98
CA ASN A 145 9.38 -2.79 -26.55
C ASN A 145 10.90 -3.00 -26.39
N PRO A 146 11.41 -2.98 -25.12
CA PRO A 146 12.84 -3.09 -24.85
C PRO A 146 13.33 -4.49 -25.19
N PRO A 147 14.52 -4.66 -25.81
CA PRO A 147 15.21 -5.94 -25.76
C PRO A 147 15.73 -6.18 -24.34
N TRP A 148 15.73 -7.43 -23.90
CA TRP A 148 16.31 -7.80 -22.61
C TRP A 148 17.70 -8.39 -22.79
N TYR A 149 18.65 -7.85 -22.05
CA TYR A 149 20.01 -8.35 -21.95
C TYR A 149 20.19 -9.02 -20.58
N PRO A 150 19.98 -10.35 -20.47
CA PRO A 150 20.10 -11.04 -19.20
C PRO A 150 21.48 -10.80 -18.58
N PRO A 151 21.58 -10.36 -17.32
CA PRO A 151 22.85 -10.29 -16.60
C PRO A 151 23.59 -11.63 -16.60
N GLU A 152 24.92 -11.60 -16.52
CA GLU A 152 25.72 -12.84 -16.54
C GLU A 152 25.34 -13.78 -15.40
N SER A 153 25.10 -13.24 -14.22
CA SER A 153 24.61 -14.00 -13.06
C SER A 153 23.29 -14.74 -13.33
N VAL A 154 22.33 -14.06 -13.99
CA VAL A 154 21.04 -14.66 -14.37
C VAL A 154 21.24 -15.76 -15.42
N ARG A 155 22.10 -15.50 -16.41
CA ARG A 155 22.43 -16.53 -17.42
C ARG A 155 23.09 -17.76 -16.82
N LYS A 156 23.97 -17.56 -15.84
CA LYS A 156 24.62 -18.66 -15.10
C LYS A 156 23.59 -19.46 -14.29
N GLU A 157 22.73 -18.80 -13.52
CA GLU A 157 21.66 -19.42 -12.74
C GLU A 157 20.73 -20.28 -13.63
N HIS A 158 20.34 -19.75 -14.79
CA HIS A 158 19.53 -20.51 -15.76
C HIS A 158 20.28 -21.69 -16.40
N ALA A 159 21.55 -21.50 -16.75
CA ALA A 159 22.36 -22.58 -17.32
C ALA A 159 22.54 -23.73 -16.32
N GLU A 160 22.70 -23.45 -15.02
CA GLU A 160 22.79 -24.45 -13.95
C GLU A 160 21.50 -25.28 -13.79
N ARG A 161 20.34 -24.69 -14.16
CA ARG A 161 19.04 -25.38 -14.19
C ARG A 161 18.78 -26.15 -15.50
N GLY A 162 19.69 -26.09 -16.45
CA GLY A 162 19.50 -26.70 -17.77
C GLY A 162 18.68 -25.86 -18.76
N GLU A 163 18.44 -24.61 -18.47
CA GLU A 163 17.63 -23.67 -19.26
C GLU A 163 18.49 -22.45 -19.73
N PRO A 164 19.51 -22.64 -20.58
CA PRO A 164 20.44 -21.57 -20.93
C PRO A 164 19.74 -20.43 -21.66
N LEU A 165 19.91 -19.21 -21.15
CA LEU A 165 19.37 -18.00 -21.77
C LEU A 165 20.28 -17.46 -22.88
N PRO A 166 19.70 -16.92 -23.98
CA PRO A 166 20.46 -16.20 -25.01
C PRO A 166 21.07 -14.92 -24.43
N LYS A 167 22.08 -14.38 -25.12
CA LYS A 167 22.68 -13.08 -24.73
C LYS A 167 21.69 -11.93 -24.83
N VAL A 168 20.70 -12.03 -25.72
CA VAL A 168 19.64 -11.02 -25.94
C VAL A 168 18.33 -11.75 -26.18
N VAL A 169 17.30 -11.34 -25.45
CA VAL A 169 15.91 -11.71 -25.74
C VAL A 169 15.27 -10.50 -26.44
N PRO A 170 14.81 -10.64 -27.70
CA PRO A 170 14.17 -9.55 -28.41
C PRO A 170 12.85 -9.13 -27.73
N ALA A 171 12.34 -7.95 -28.09
CA ALA A 171 11.00 -7.55 -27.71
C ALA A 171 9.97 -8.58 -28.23
N GLY A 172 8.99 -8.90 -27.39
CA GLY A 172 7.96 -9.89 -27.73
C GLY A 172 7.33 -10.53 -26.50
N PRO A 173 6.44 -11.51 -26.69
CA PRO A 173 5.70 -12.16 -25.61
C PRO A 173 6.62 -12.93 -24.62
N ASP A 174 7.76 -13.41 -25.09
CA ASP A 174 8.71 -14.16 -24.26
C ASP A 174 9.68 -13.25 -23.48
N ASN A 175 9.60 -11.94 -23.68
CA ASN A 175 10.50 -11.00 -23.03
C ASN A 175 10.01 -10.69 -21.59
N PRO A 176 10.81 -11.02 -20.56
CA PRO A 176 10.39 -10.80 -19.17
C PRO A 176 10.27 -9.33 -18.75
N LEU A 177 10.75 -8.38 -19.56
CA LEU A 177 10.54 -6.95 -19.32
C LEU A 177 9.17 -6.46 -19.79
N GLY A 178 8.45 -7.26 -20.57
CA GLY A 178 7.19 -6.82 -21.17
C GLY A 178 7.38 -5.70 -22.20
N ALA A 179 6.32 -4.94 -22.45
CA ALA A 179 6.28 -3.93 -23.50
C ALA A 179 6.86 -2.56 -23.09
N PHE A 180 7.14 -2.31 -21.81
CA PHE A 180 7.59 -1.01 -21.31
C PHE A 180 8.63 -1.17 -20.22
N ALA A 181 9.67 -0.34 -20.26
CA ALA A 181 10.68 -0.23 -19.22
C ALA A 181 11.09 1.22 -18.97
N MET A 182 11.24 1.58 -17.69
CA MET A 182 11.75 2.86 -17.21
C MET A 182 13.00 2.61 -16.39
N ARG A 183 14.15 3.18 -16.82
CA ARG A 183 15.43 2.98 -16.13
C ARG A 183 15.58 3.94 -14.95
N LEU A 184 16.01 3.40 -13.83
CA LEU A 184 16.40 4.16 -12.64
C LEU A 184 17.86 4.62 -12.74
N GLY A 185 18.14 5.82 -12.24
CA GLY A 185 19.48 6.43 -12.20
C GLY A 185 20.39 5.88 -11.10
N ILE A 186 20.36 4.56 -10.88
CA ILE A 186 21.18 3.86 -9.90
C ILE A 186 22.46 3.38 -10.59
N THR A 187 23.61 3.78 -10.09
CA THR A 187 24.91 3.53 -10.74
C THR A 187 25.47 2.13 -10.48
N SER A 188 25.03 1.46 -9.41
CA SER A 188 25.50 0.12 -9.05
C SER A 188 24.92 -1.02 -9.90
N GLY A 189 24.08 -0.71 -10.89
CA GLY A 189 23.44 -1.73 -11.72
C GLY A 189 22.41 -1.19 -12.69
N SER A 190 21.74 -2.08 -13.40
CA SER A 190 20.65 -1.75 -14.31
C SER A 190 19.31 -2.06 -13.63
N TYR A 191 18.80 -1.11 -12.87
CA TYR A 191 17.51 -1.21 -12.19
C TYR A 191 16.41 -0.56 -13.03
N LEU A 192 15.30 -1.27 -13.17
CA LEU A 192 14.18 -0.90 -14.03
C LEU A 192 12.86 -0.96 -13.24
N ILE A 193 11.91 -0.10 -13.63
CA ILE A 193 10.48 -0.32 -13.45
C ILE A 193 9.96 -0.81 -14.78
N HIS A 194 9.40 -2.02 -14.86
CA HIS A 194 9.06 -2.66 -16.14
C HIS A 194 7.83 -3.57 -16.02
N GLY A 195 7.29 -3.96 -17.15
CA GLY A 195 6.21 -4.94 -17.23
C GLY A 195 6.66 -6.38 -16.97
N THR A 196 5.88 -7.33 -17.40
CA THR A 196 6.20 -8.76 -17.27
C THR A 196 5.49 -9.58 -18.34
N ASN A 197 6.05 -10.75 -18.63
CA ASN A 197 5.37 -11.85 -19.31
C ASN A 197 4.81 -12.92 -18.35
N ASN A 198 5.05 -12.74 -17.03
CA ASN A 198 4.52 -13.61 -15.98
C ASN A 198 3.80 -12.77 -14.90
N PRO A 199 2.52 -12.43 -15.11
CA PRO A 199 1.77 -11.56 -14.20
C PRO A 199 1.48 -12.19 -12.83
N VAL A 200 1.35 -13.52 -12.74
CA VAL A 200 1.04 -14.24 -11.49
C VAL A 200 1.99 -13.89 -10.33
N ALA A 201 3.23 -13.56 -10.67
CA ALA A 201 4.26 -13.26 -9.67
C ALA A 201 4.29 -11.79 -9.20
N VAL A 202 3.37 -10.92 -9.67
CA VAL A 202 3.30 -9.52 -9.21
C VAL A 202 2.83 -9.46 -7.77
N GLY A 203 3.56 -8.71 -6.94
CA GLY A 203 3.34 -8.69 -5.49
C GLY A 203 4.20 -9.67 -4.69
N MET A 204 5.21 -10.27 -5.33
CA MET A 204 6.19 -11.18 -4.70
C MET A 204 7.62 -10.63 -4.77
N PRO A 205 8.53 -10.99 -3.84
CA PRO A 205 9.95 -10.70 -3.91
C PRO A 205 10.67 -11.72 -4.82
N VAL A 206 10.55 -11.59 -6.13
CA VAL A 206 11.03 -12.60 -7.10
C VAL A 206 11.97 -12.05 -8.16
N THR A 207 12.27 -10.75 -8.15
CA THR A 207 13.10 -10.14 -9.20
C THR A 207 14.59 -10.13 -8.80
N HIS A 208 15.44 -9.77 -9.75
CA HIS A 208 16.86 -9.51 -9.52
C HIS A 208 17.11 -8.01 -9.25
N GLY A 209 16.28 -7.40 -8.39
CA GLY A 209 16.38 -6.01 -7.98
C GLY A 209 15.54 -5.02 -8.77
N CYS A 210 15.00 -5.40 -9.92
CA CYS A 210 14.07 -4.58 -10.68
C CYS A 210 12.67 -4.56 -10.04
N ILE A 211 11.87 -3.56 -10.41
CA ILE A 211 10.49 -3.39 -9.98
C ILE A 211 9.59 -3.85 -11.13
N ARG A 212 8.87 -4.95 -10.91
CA ARG A 212 8.01 -5.56 -11.93
C ARG A 212 6.55 -5.20 -11.68
N MET A 213 5.82 -4.86 -12.73
CA MET A 213 4.40 -4.48 -12.70
C MET A 213 3.57 -5.37 -13.61
N TYR A 214 2.27 -5.41 -13.39
CA TYR A 214 1.35 -5.97 -14.37
C TYR A 214 1.51 -5.29 -15.73
N PRO A 215 1.31 -6.01 -16.85
CA PRO A 215 1.46 -5.45 -18.20
C PRO A 215 0.57 -4.22 -18.43
N GLU A 216 -0.66 -4.26 -17.98
CA GLU A 216 -1.64 -3.19 -18.05
C GLU A 216 -1.26 -1.99 -17.18
N ASP A 217 -0.76 -2.24 -15.96
CA ASP A 217 -0.38 -1.19 -15.01
C ASP A 217 0.81 -0.37 -15.53
N ILE A 218 1.85 -1.03 -16.02
CA ILE A 218 2.99 -0.31 -16.61
C ILE A 218 2.60 0.42 -17.90
N ALA A 219 1.66 -0.14 -18.68
CA ALA A 219 1.15 0.52 -19.88
C ALA A 219 0.41 1.83 -19.55
N ALA A 220 -0.35 1.83 -18.43
CA ALA A 220 -1.02 3.02 -17.91
C ALA A 220 -0.06 4.03 -17.27
N LEU A 221 0.90 3.56 -16.45
CA LEU A 221 1.86 4.41 -15.78
C LEU A 221 2.88 5.06 -16.72
N PHE A 222 3.37 4.30 -17.70
CA PHE A 222 4.46 4.73 -18.60
C PHE A 222 4.22 6.10 -19.26
N PRO A 223 3.07 6.44 -19.87
CA PRO A 223 2.85 7.74 -20.46
C PRO A 223 2.80 8.89 -19.45
N LEU A 224 2.41 8.62 -18.21
CA LEU A 224 2.21 9.61 -17.16
C LEU A 224 3.51 10.06 -16.50
N VAL A 225 4.56 9.23 -16.53
CA VAL A 225 5.83 9.48 -15.81
C VAL A 225 6.83 10.13 -16.75
N PRO A 226 7.23 11.40 -16.57
CA PRO A 226 8.30 12.04 -17.33
C PRO A 226 9.69 11.48 -16.98
N VAL A 227 10.64 11.56 -17.91
CA VAL A 227 12.08 11.42 -17.59
C VAL A 227 12.46 12.53 -16.60
N GLY A 228 13.25 12.21 -15.60
CA GLY A 228 13.60 13.12 -14.51
C GLY A 228 12.70 12.98 -13.27
N THR A 229 11.57 12.26 -13.36
CA THR A 229 10.69 12.01 -12.19
C THR A 229 11.51 11.40 -11.05
N THR A 230 11.40 11.98 -9.86
CA THR A 230 12.00 11.46 -8.62
C THR A 230 11.37 10.11 -8.26
N VAL A 231 12.21 9.17 -7.84
CA VAL A 231 11.79 7.85 -7.36
C VAL A 231 12.42 7.63 -5.99
N ARG A 232 11.60 7.37 -4.99
CA ARG A 232 12.03 6.98 -3.63
C ARG A 232 11.75 5.51 -3.42
N LEU A 233 12.78 4.78 -3.04
CA LEU A 233 12.73 3.37 -2.70
C LEU A 233 12.90 3.27 -1.19
N ILE A 234 11.84 2.89 -0.48
CA ILE A 234 11.78 2.92 0.98
C ILE A 234 11.49 1.53 1.55
N ASN A 235 11.79 1.37 2.84
CA ASN A 235 11.56 0.14 3.61
C ASN A 235 10.81 0.51 4.88
N GLU A 236 9.49 0.72 4.73
CA GLU A 236 8.59 1.10 5.82
C GLU A 236 7.59 -0.04 6.06
N PRO A 237 7.97 -1.06 6.84
CA PRO A 237 7.09 -2.21 7.09
C PRO A 237 5.91 -1.87 7.99
N VAL A 238 6.04 -0.86 8.84
CA VAL A 238 4.99 -0.39 9.75
C VAL A 238 4.67 1.05 9.45
N LYS A 239 3.39 1.33 9.23
CA LYS A 239 2.86 2.67 9.03
C LYS A 239 1.80 2.95 10.09
N VAL A 240 1.80 4.16 10.63
CA VAL A 240 0.88 4.63 11.67
C VAL A 240 0.11 5.83 11.14
N ALA A 241 -1.14 5.95 11.52
CA ALA A 241 -1.97 7.10 11.19
C ALA A 241 -2.86 7.50 12.38
N TRP A 242 -2.85 8.78 12.72
CA TRP A 242 -3.76 9.38 13.68
C TRP A 242 -4.80 10.21 12.93
N ILE A 243 -6.06 9.76 12.93
CA ILE A 243 -7.12 10.34 12.10
C ILE A 243 -8.38 10.48 12.93
N GLU A 244 -8.83 11.72 13.16
CA GLU A 244 -10.09 12.01 13.85
C GLU A 244 -10.23 11.27 15.19
N GLY A 245 -9.15 11.21 15.96
CA GLY A 245 -9.12 10.52 17.25
C GLY A 245 -9.03 8.99 17.16
N GLN A 246 -8.71 8.45 16.00
CA GLN A 246 -8.49 7.02 15.76
C GLN A 246 -7.03 6.75 15.42
N LEU A 247 -6.44 5.79 16.12
CA LEU A 247 -5.08 5.32 15.86
C LEU A 247 -5.13 4.04 15.04
N LEU A 248 -4.63 4.10 13.81
CA LEU A 248 -4.52 2.95 12.92
C LEU A 248 -3.06 2.57 12.73
N ILE A 249 -2.80 1.27 12.64
CA ILE A 249 -1.51 0.74 12.20
C ILE A 249 -1.71 -0.17 10.99
N GLU A 250 -0.80 -0.08 10.03
CA GLU A 250 -0.72 -0.97 8.86
C GLU A 250 0.64 -1.64 8.88
N VAL A 251 0.65 -2.97 8.84
CA VAL A 251 1.86 -3.77 9.05
C VAL A 251 2.05 -4.73 7.88
N HIS A 252 3.23 -4.68 7.29
CA HIS A 252 3.72 -5.61 6.28
C HIS A 252 4.86 -6.44 6.88
N PRO A 253 5.10 -7.68 6.41
CA PRO A 253 6.21 -8.45 6.90
C PRO A 253 7.53 -7.68 6.74
N PRO A 254 8.18 -7.32 7.83
CA PRO A 254 9.46 -6.65 7.77
C PRO A 254 10.54 -7.59 7.26
N VAL A 255 11.51 -7.03 6.59
CA VAL A 255 12.71 -7.74 6.14
C VAL A 255 13.94 -7.05 6.70
N ASP A 256 14.89 -7.83 7.21
CA ASP A 256 16.15 -7.31 7.70
C ASP A 256 17.06 -6.80 6.57
N ALA A 257 18.25 -6.35 6.96
CA ALA A 257 19.25 -5.92 6.02
C ALA A 257 19.70 -7.07 5.09
N GLU A 258 19.53 -8.30 5.43
CA GLU A 258 19.82 -9.52 4.66
C GLU A 258 18.63 -9.97 3.80
N GLY A 259 17.44 -9.30 3.94
CA GLY A 259 16.21 -9.61 3.20
C GLY A 259 15.45 -10.80 3.77
N GLN A 260 15.76 -11.20 5.00
CA GLN A 260 15.02 -12.24 5.70
C GLN A 260 13.82 -11.64 6.42
N SER A 261 12.73 -12.40 6.48
CA SER A 261 11.57 -11.99 7.28
C SER A 261 11.97 -12.00 8.75
N VAL A 262 11.72 -10.91 9.44
CA VAL A 262 11.90 -10.78 10.89
C VAL A 262 10.54 -10.64 11.56
N GLU A 263 10.43 -11.08 12.81
CA GLU A 263 9.23 -10.82 13.58
C GLU A 263 9.22 -9.34 14.02
N PRO A 264 8.12 -8.62 13.77
CA PRO A 264 7.99 -7.23 14.22
C PRO A 264 7.94 -7.18 15.75
N ASP A 265 8.74 -6.27 16.34
CA ASP A 265 8.71 -5.98 17.78
C ASP A 265 7.80 -4.78 18.04
N LEU A 266 7.08 -4.80 19.18
CA LEU A 266 6.30 -3.66 19.67
C LEU A 266 7.16 -2.39 19.85
N GLN A 267 8.45 -2.53 20.14
CA GLN A 267 9.39 -1.41 20.25
C GLN A 267 9.47 -0.55 18.98
N VAL A 268 9.12 -1.12 17.83
CA VAL A 268 9.08 -0.38 16.57
C VAL A 268 7.96 0.65 16.53
N LEU A 269 6.89 0.44 17.32
CA LEU A 269 5.73 1.33 17.35
C LEU A 269 6.00 2.60 18.15
N GLU A 270 6.75 2.54 19.24
CA GLU A 270 6.93 3.69 20.14
C GLU A 270 7.36 4.98 19.41
N PRO A 271 8.46 4.99 18.63
CA PRO A 271 8.87 6.21 17.94
C PRO A 271 7.89 6.67 16.85
N LEU A 272 7.15 5.73 16.23
CA LEU A 272 6.13 6.05 15.24
C LEU A 272 4.90 6.68 15.89
N LEU A 273 4.50 6.17 17.06
CA LEU A 273 3.41 6.71 17.86
C LEU A 273 3.73 8.11 18.36
N ASP A 274 4.92 8.33 18.91
CA ASP A 274 5.38 9.65 19.37
C ASP A 274 5.36 10.68 18.22
N GLN A 275 5.81 10.27 17.05
CA GLN A 275 5.80 11.13 15.86
C GLN A 275 4.38 11.48 15.40
N GLU A 276 3.48 10.51 15.39
CA GLU A 276 2.14 10.65 14.80
C GLU A 276 1.16 11.32 15.78
N LEU A 277 1.23 10.98 17.06
CA LEU A 277 0.39 11.57 18.10
C LEU A 277 0.81 13.00 18.48
N GLY A 278 2.12 13.29 18.44
CA GLY A 278 2.65 14.58 18.88
C GLY A 278 2.27 14.90 20.32
N ASN A 279 1.31 15.83 20.52
CA ASN A 279 0.79 16.20 21.84
C ASN A 279 -0.54 15.50 22.18
N ASP A 280 -1.11 14.76 21.25
CA ASP A 280 -2.34 14.02 21.48
C ASP A 280 -2.07 12.75 22.32
N THR A 281 -3.10 12.28 23.02
CA THR A 281 -3.03 11.04 23.78
C THR A 281 -4.03 10.04 23.25
N ALA A 282 -3.61 8.77 23.18
CA ALA A 282 -4.46 7.68 22.75
C ALA A 282 -4.51 6.57 23.79
N ALA A 283 -5.70 6.02 24.01
CA ALA A 283 -5.89 4.75 24.70
C ALA A 283 -5.62 3.62 23.72
N ILE A 284 -4.48 2.94 23.86
CA ILE A 284 -3.99 1.93 22.91
C ILE A 284 -4.33 0.53 23.43
N HIS A 285 -4.91 -0.28 22.55
CA HIS A 285 -5.14 -1.72 22.76
C HIS A 285 -3.88 -2.50 22.39
N TRP A 286 -2.92 -2.57 23.30
CA TRP A 286 -1.59 -3.17 23.06
C TRP A 286 -1.61 -4.64 22.64
N ASP A 287 -2.59 -5.42 23.12
CA ASP A 287 -2.72 -6.82 22.68
C ASP A 287 -3.14 -6.88 21.21
N LEU A 288 -4.10 -6.06 20.77
CA LEU A 288 -4.50 -5.97 19.38
C LEU A 288 -3.37 -5.41 18.49
N ALA A 289 -2.61 -4.44 18.98
CA ALA A 289 -1.43 -3.93 18.27
C ALA A 289 -0.39 -5.04 18.06
N ARG A 290 -0.14 -5.86 19.08
CA ARG A 290 0.76 -7.02 18.98
C ARG A 290 0.25 -8.06 17.98
N GLU A 291 -1.03 -8.40 18.04
CA GLU A 291 -1.66 -9.33 17.08
C GLU A 291 -1.56 -8.81 15.66
N THR A 292 -1.78 -7.51 15.44
CA THR A 292 -1.66 -6.87 14.12
C THR A 292 -0.23 -6.90 13.60
N LEU A 293 0.77 -6.66 14.47
CA LEU A 293 2.18 -6.79 14.12
C LEU A 293 2.53 -8.21 13.69
N GLN A 294 2.09 -9.22 14.43
CA GLN A 294 2.35 -10.64 14.13
C GLN A 294 1.63 -11.11 12.87
N ALA A 295 0.37 -10.69 12.68
CA ALA A 295 -0.40 -11.06 11.49
C ALA A 295 0.14 -10.42 10.20
N ALA A 296 0.67 -9.20 10.28
CA ALA A 296 1.27 -8.44 9.18
C ALA A 296 0.49 -8.54 7.87
N THR A 297 -0.83 -8.35 7.95
CA THR A 297 -1.75 -8.54 6.80
C THR A 297 -1.62 -7.45 5.74
N GLY A 298 -1.07 -6.28 6.10
CA GLY A 298 -1.05 -5.09 5.25
C GLY A 298 -2.36 -4.31 5.25
N MET A 299 -3.30 -4.65 6.13
CA MET A 299 -4.57 -3.93 6.27
C MET A 299 -4.52 -2.96 7.46
N PRO A 300 -4.90 -1.67 7.27
CA PRO A 300 -5.00 -0.73 8.37
C PRO A 300 -5.96 -1.21 9.45
N THR A 301 -5.45 -1.37 10.67
CA THR A 301 -6.20 -1.87 11.83
C THR A 301 -6.31 -0.78 12.88
N LEU A 302 -7.51 -0.53 13.39
CA LEU A 302 -7.77 0.41 14.49
C LEU A 302 -7.27 -0.20 15.81
N VAL A 303 -6.24 0.40 16.40
CA VAL A 303 -5.59 -0.10 17.62
C VAL A 303 -5.70 0.85 18.80
N GLY A 304 -6.26 2.04 18.61
CA GLY A 304 -6.44 3.00 19.70
C GLY A 304 -7.43 4.10 19.36
N LEU A 305 -7.92 4.74 20.39
CA LEU A 305 -8.83 5.89 20.32
C LEU A 305 -8.27 7.05 21.13
N ALA A 306 -8.71 8.28 20.84
CA ALA A 306 -8.41 9.43 21.67
C ALA A 306 -8.75 9.12 23.13
N ALA A 307 -7.81 9.40 24.02
CA ALA A 307 -8.11 9.30 25.45
C ALA A 307 -9.12 10.38 25.80
N GLU A 308 -10.17 10.03 26.53
CA GLU A 308 -11.08 11.04 27.08
C GLU A 308 -10.28 11.96 28.00
N PRO A 309 -10.48 13.29 27.93
CA PRO A 309 -9.85 14.20 28.88
C PRO A 309 -10.27 13.79 30.29
N ASP A 310 -9.28 13.64 31.16
CA ASP A 310 -9.49 13.25 32.54
C ASP A 310 -10.34 14.33 33.24
N HIS A 311 -11.62 14.08 33.46
CA HIS A 311 -12.57 14.98 34.12
C HIS A 311 -12.31 15.13 35.63
N GLN A 312 -11.05 14.98 36.10
CA GLN A 312 -10.72 15.05 37.53
C GLN A 312 -10.56 16.47 38.08
N ASP A 313 -10.68 17.52 37.26
CA ASP A 313 -10.52 18.92 37.71
C ASP A 313 -11.79 19.80 37.59
N GLU A 314 -12.98 19.23 37.55
CA GLU A 314 -14.15 20.07 37.80
C GLU A 314 -14.30 20.23 39.33
N PRO A 315 -14.00 21.42 39.91
CA PRO A 315 -14.16 21.63 41.33
C PRO A 315 -15.64 21.42 41.70
N LEU A 316 -15.87 20.51 42.64
CA LEU A 316 -17.21 20.28 43.19
C LEU A 316 -17.89 21.64 43.44
N PRO A 317 -19.15 21.83 43.00
CA PRO A 317 -19.86 23.07 43.24
C PRO A 317 -19.92 23.30 44.75
N ALA A 318 -19.51 24.48 45.18
CA ALA A 318 -19.52 24.87 46.59
C ALA A 318 -20.92 24.63 47.20
N PRO A 319 -21.04 24.07 48.43
CA PRO A 319 -22.34 23.80 49.04
C PRO A 319 -23.12 25.11 49.12
N GLN A 320 -24.28 25.15 48.49
CA GLN A 320 -25.19 26.29 48.60
C GLN A 320 -25.57 26.46 50.07
N ALA A 321 -25.22 27.61 50.64
CA ALA A 321 -25.61 27.99 51.98
C ALA A 321 -27.14 27.97 52.09
N ALA A 322 -27.67 27.18 53.02
CA ALA A 322 -29.10 27.13 53.34
C ALA A 322 -29.61 28.53 53.73
N ALA A 323 -30.61 29.01 52.99
CA ALA A 323 -31.28 30.25 53.31
C ALA A 323 -31.94 30.17 54.73
N PRO A 324 -31.84 31.23 55.52
CA PRO A 324 -32.44 31.22 56.87
C PRO A 324 -33.97 31.16 56.77
N ALA A 325 -34.57 30.25 57.51
CA ALA A 325 -36.02 30.12 57.68
C ALA A 325 -36.56 31.37 58.34
N THR A 326 -37.28 32.22 57.61
CA THR A 326 -38.07 33.31 58.18
C THR A 326 -39.30 32.72 58.84
N GLY A 327 -39.25 32.67 60.16
CA GLY A 327 -40.42 32.42 60.96
C GLY A 327 -41.42 33.54 60.82
N ALA A 328 -42.65 33.21 60.46
CA ALA A 328 -43.80 34.08 60.65
C ALA A 328 -44.62 33.61 61.81
N MET A 329 -44.57 34.41 62.89
CA MET A 329 -45.58 34.35 63.95
C MET A 329 -46.84 35.06 63.40
N HIS A 330 -47.93 34.37 63.36
CA HIS A 330 -49.27 34.77 63.90
C HIS A 330 -50.27 33.66 63.62
#